data_439a0b920aa9cf0c4b2be666e9311924
#
_entry.id   439a0b920aa9cf0c4b2be666e9311924
#
_cell.length_a   1.000
_cell.length_b   1.000
_cell.length_c   1.000
_cell.angle_alpha   90.00
_cell.angle_beta   90.00
_cell.angle_gamma   90.00
#
_symmetry.space_group_name_H-M   'P 1'
#
loop_
_entity.id
_entity.type
_entity.pdbx_description
1 polymer ?
#
loop_
_entity_poly.entity_id
_entity_poly.type
_entity_poly.pdbx_seq_one_letter_code
_entity_poly.pdbx_strand_id
1 'polypeptide(L)'
;TQLLIDESGNIQAKHVTGVANDPVSVNLFEGAITESITVTNEEGKELEFGISGLGDYGSVVILSPHKAGIVKYDLENMFRELDNLRSTNIGYPKTFSILFSEKIESVFLNNDIIHFGDKKGLTINGGGYVNLDYYSEIPKIIEEITWEENRFDVEIITDSEIDEFDFDQEGKNINFKINEKNRFVTINMDEELLGGPYVVLLDNEKIKYNKNSIGENQISLSMKPQSPGQITIIGTTVIPEFSMFLPLIMGFLIILTVPFMK
;
A
#
# COMPACT_ATOMS: atom_id res chain seq x y z
N THR A 1 21.93 -1.77 -0.77
CA THR A 1 21.32 -2.91 -0.04
C THR A 1 19.90 -3.09 -0.54
N GLN A 2 19.53 -4.32 -0.92
CA GLN A 2 18.23 -4.65 -1.48
C GLN A 2 17.73 -5.96 -0.89
N LEU A 3 16.42 -6.06 -0.69
CA LEU A 3 15.68 -7.30 -0.45
C LEU A 3 14.80 -7.57 -1.67
N LEU A 4 14.73 -8.82 -2.09
CA LEU A 4 13.77 -9.32 -3.06
C LEU A 4 12.81 -10.25 -2.35
N ILE A 5 11.53 -9.98 -2.45
CA ILE A 5 10.44 -10.76 -1.85
C ILE A 5 9.61 -11.36 -2.98
N ASP A 6 9.47 -12.69 -2.97
CA ASP A 6 8.61 -13.39 -3.91
C ASP A 6 7.21 -13.63 -3.35
N GLU A 7 6.31 -14.12 -4.20
CA GLU A 7 4.92 -14.41 -3.85
C GLU A 7 4.76 -15.54 -2.82
N SER A 8 5.79 -16.37 -2.65
CA SER A 8 5.82 -17.47 -1.66
C SER A 8 6.33 -17.04 -0.30
N GLY A 9 6.81 -15.78 -0.16
CA GLY A 9 7.39 -15.25 1.08
C GLY A 9 8.88 -15.55 1.23
N ASN A 10 9.56 -16.02 0.19
CA ASN A 10 11.01 -16.14 0.24
C ASN A 10 11.64 -14.76 0.12
N ILE A 11 12.63 -14.50 0.94
CA ILE A 11 13.37 -13.23 0.96
C ILE A 11 14.82 -13.49 0.63
N GLN A 12 15.31 -12.83 -0.41
CA GLN A 12 16.74 -12.81 -0.76
C GLN A 12 17.32 -11.41 -0.53
N ALA A 13 18.39 -11.34 0.22
CA ALA A 13 19.16 -10.11 0.41
C ALA A 13 20.31 -10.00 -0.59
N LYS A 14 20.56 -8.77 -1.04
CA LYS A 14 21.68 -8.41 -1.91
C LYS A 14 22.32 -7.11 -1.43
N HIS A 15 23.62 -7.17 -1.14
CA HIS A 15 24.41 -5.97 -0.86
C HIS A 15 25.46 -5.79 -1.95
N VAL A 16 25.65 -4.57 -2.39
CA VAL A 16 26.72 -4.19 -3.31
C VAL A 16 27.64 -3.23 -2.56
N THR A 17 28.92 -3.55 -2.49
CA THR A 17 29.95 -2.72 -1.87
C THR A 17 30.74 -1.98 -2.95
N GLY A 18 31.28 -0.83 -2.59
CA GLY A 18 32.29 -0.17 -3.42
C GLY A 18 33.66 -0.87 -3.35
N VAL A 19 34.56 -0.41 -4.20
CA VAL A 19 35.99 -0.78 -4.12
C VAL A 19 36.60 -0.11 -2.90
N ALA A 20 37.29 -0.87 -2.05
CA ALA A 20 37.99 -0.38 -0.88
C ALA A 20 39.40 -0.96 -0.79
N ASN A 21 40.28 -0.24 -0.10
CA ASN A 21 41.67 -0.70 0.16
C ASN A 21 41.75 -1.67 1.34
N ASP A 22 40.79 -1.56 2.25
CA ASP A 22 40.69 -2.35 3.45
C ASP A 22 39.54 -3.36 3.36
N PRO A 23 39.49 -4.39 4.19
CA PRO A 23 38.36 -5.30 4.29
C PRO A 23 37.05 -4.57 4.54
N VAL A 24 35.99 -4.94 3.81
CA VAL A 24 34.68 -4.29 3.87
C VAL A 24 33.71 -5.15 4.68
N SER A 25 33.14 -4.58 5.72
CA SER A 25 32.10 -5.23 6.53
C SER A 25 30.71 -4.82 6.04
N VAL A 26 29.86 -5.84 5.85
CA VAL A 26 28.45 -5.71 5.47
C VAL A 26 27.60 -6.32 6.58
N ASN A 27 26.72 -5.53 7.19
CA ASN A 27 25.77 -6.06 8.17
C ASN A 27 24.77 -6.96 7.45
N LEU A 28 24.41 -8.06 8.10
CA LEU A 28 23.34 -8.94 7.63
C LEU A 28 21.99 -8.46 8.17
N PHE A 29 20.91 -8.80 7.47
CA PHE A 29 19.57 -8.71 8.02
C PHE A 29 19.37 -9.78 9.09
N GLU A 30 18.45 -9.53 10.02
CA GLU A 30 17.97 -10.55 10.95
C GLU A 30 17.41 -11.75 10.18
N GLY A 31 17.63 -12.95 10.68
CA GLY A 31 17.20 -14.19 10.01
C GLY A 31 18.05 -14.59 8.80
N ALA A 32 19.26 -14.05 8.62
CA ALA A 32 20.15 -14.46 7.54
C ALA A 32 20.59 -15.94 7.68
N ILE A 33 20.34 -16.72 6.63
CA ILE A 33 20.77 -18.12 6.53
C ILE A 33 22.24 -18.15 6.13
N THR A 34 23.12 -18.42 7.08
CA THR A 34 24.58 -18.32 6.91
C THR A 34 25.12 -19.24 5.83
N GLU A 35 24.52 -20.41 5.66
CA GLU A 35 24.88 -21.42 4.66
C GLU A 35 24.57 -20.98 3.23
N SER A 36 23.66 -20.02 3.07
CA SER A 36 23.26 -19.47 1.77
C SER A 36 24.15 -18.30 1.31
N ILE A 37 25.06 -17.81 2.17
CA ILE A 37 25.89 -16.64 1.88
C ILE A 37 26.84 -16.94 0.73
N THR A 38 26.75 -16.09 -0.29
CA THR A 38 27.69 -16.06 -1.40
C THR A 38 28.29 -14.66 -1.53
N VAL A 39 29.59 -14.60 -1.82
CA VAL A 39 30.28 -13.33 -2.05
C VAL A 39 31.03 -13.41 -3.36
N THR A 40 30.66 -12.54 -4.31
CA THR A 40 31.28 -12.51 -5.64
C THR A 40 31.67 -11.09 -6.02
N ASN A 41 32.54 -10.95 -7.02
CA ASN A 41 32.74 -9.67 -7.69
C ASN A 41 31.65 -9.43 -8.77
N GLU A 42 31.72 -8.32 -9.48
CA GLU A 42 30.79 -7.96 -10.57
C GLU A 42 30.81 -8.94 -11.75
N GLU A 43 31.93 -9.66 -11.96
CA GLU A 43 32.10 -10.68 -12.98
C GLU A 43 31.58 -12.07 -12.53
N GLY A 44 31.04 -12.18 -11.30
CA GLY A 44 30.54 -13.43 -10.73
C GLY A 44 31.64 -14.34 -10.14
N LYS A 45 32.89 -13.88 -10.05
CA LYS A 45 33.98 -14.63 -9.43
C LYS A 45 33.89 -14.56 -7.93
N GLU A 46 34.01 -15.70 -7.24
CA GLU A 46 34.03 -15.77 -5.77
C GLU A 46 35.14 -14.93 -5.14
N LEU A 47 34.80 -14.28 -4.06
CA LEU A 47 35.72 -13.51 -3.22
C LEU A 47 35.87 -14.19 -1.86
N GLU A 48 37.07 -14.09 -1.28
CA GLU A 48 37.33 -14.57 0.07
C GLU A 48 36.60 -13.70 1.11
N PHE A 49 35.90 -14.32 2.04
CA PHE A 49 35.15 -13.62 3.08
C PHE A 49 35.17 -14.40 4.38
N GLY A 50 34.90 -13.69 5.48
CA GLY A 50 34.63 -14.25 6.80
C GLY A 50 33.29 -13.81 7.33
N ILE A 51 32.69 -14.59 8.21
CA ILE A 51 31.45 -14.24 8.92
C ILE A 51 31.84 -13.85 10.34
N SER A 52 31.37 -12.72 10.83
CA SER A 52 31.57 -12.20 12.17
C SER A 52 30.24 -11.96 12.85
N GLY A 53 30.09 -12.39 14.10
CA GLY A 53 28.84 -12.38 14.83
C GLY A 53 27.91 -13.50 14.38
N LEU A 54 26.93 -13.81 15.23
CA LEU A 54 25.85 -14.78 14.95
C LEU A 54 24.54 -14.17 15.42
N GLY A 55 23.45 -14.52 14.74
CA GLY A 55 22.13 -14.00 15.05
C GLY A 55 21.90 -12.58 14.52
N ASP A 56 21.12 -11.77 15.23
CA ASP A 56 20.57 -10.49 14.78
C ASP A 56 21.59 -9.42 14.39
N TYR A 57 22.89 -9.64 14.68
CA TYR A 57 23.99 -8.69 14.44
C TYR A 57 25.14 -9.29 13.63
N GLY A 58 24.85 -10.30 12.82
CA GLY A 58 25.86 -10.89 11.96
C GLY A 58 26.39 -9.90 10.92
N SER A 59 27.63 -10.11 10.50
CA SER A 59 28.24 -9.38 9.37
C SER A 59 29.11 -10.28 8.52
N VAL A 60 29.16 -9.97 7.23
CA VAL A 60 30.14 -10.54 6.29
C VAL A 60 31.28 -9.56 6.12
N VAL A 61 32.50 -10.04 6.28
CA VAL A 61 33.73 -9.26 6.03
C VAL A 61 34.38 -9.78 4.75
N ILE A 62 34.40 -8.96 3.73
CA ILE A 62 35.05 -9.25 2.44
C ILE A 62 36.55 -8.99 2.60
N LEU A 63 37.36 -10.03 2.44
CA LEU A 63 38.82 -9.98 2.68
C LEU A 63 39.61 -9.60 1.43
N SER A 64 38.97 -9.46 0.29
CA SER A 64 39.61 -9.12 -0.98
C SER A 64 39.64 -7.61 -1.22
N PRO A 65 40.75 -6.91 -0.92
CA PRO A 65 40.87 -5.48 -1.15
C PRO A 65 40.85 -5.16 -2.67
N HIS A 66 40.58 -3.90 -2.98
CA HIS A 66 40.56 -3.36 -4.36
C HIS A 66 39.50 -3.97 -5.30
N LYS A 67 38.45 -4.60 -4.77
CA LYS A 67 37.33 -5.14 -5.56
C LYS A 67 36.01 -4.73 -4.94
N ALA A 68 35.04 -4.41 -5.82
CA ALA A 68 33.64 -4.32 -5.42
C ALA A 68 33.11 -5.73 -5.15
N GLY A 69 32.36 -5.90 -4.07
CA GLY A 69 31.78 -7.18 -3.68
C GLY A 69 30.27 -7.16 -3.76
N ILE A 70 29.69 -8.29 -4.16
CA ILE A 70 28.25 -8.56 -4.13
C ILE A 70 28.04 -9.68 -3.12
N VAL A 71 27.37 -9.38 -2.01
CA VAL A 71 26.97 -10.35 -0.99
C VAL A 71 25.50 -10.69 -1.23
N LYS A 72 25.18 -11.98 -1.37
CA LYS A 72 23.81 -12.48 -1.47
C LYS A 72 23.58 -13.58 -0.46
N TYR A 73 22.38 -13.64 0.08
CA TYR A 73 21.93 -14.70 0.99
C TYR A 73 20.42 -14.70 1.10
N ASP A 74 19.87 -15.82 1.55
CA ASP A 74 18.47 -15.98 1.83
C ASP A 74 18.19 -15.69 3.31
N LEU A 75 16.99 -15.23 3.63
CA LEU A 75 16.52 -15.09 4.99
C LEU A 75 15.58 -16.24 5.34
N GLU A 76 15.53 -16.60 6.61
CA GLU A 76 14.52 -17.49 7.15
C GLU A 76 13.12 -16.93 6.83
N ASN A 77 12.13 -17.80 6.72
CA ASN A 77 10.76 -17.35 6.52
C ASN A 77 10.27 -16.63 7.79
N MET A 78 10.24 -15.30 7.71
CA MET A 78 9.84 -14.41 8.82
C MET A 78 8.36 -13.99 8.72
N PHE A 79 7.64 -14.44 7.70
CA PHE A 79 6.25 -14.05 7.51
C PHE A 79 5.31 -14.85 8.41
N ARG A 80 4.40 -14.12 9.06
CA ARG A 80 3.19 -14.69 9.63
C ARG A 80 2.12 -14.68 8.54
N GLU A 81 1.49 -15.80 8.33
CA GLU A 81 0.43 -15.97 7.35
C GLU A 81 -0.93 -15.99 8.06
N LEU A 82 -1.85 -15.20 7.53
CA LEU A 82 -3.25 -15.19 7.92
C LEU A 82 -4.07 -15.19 6.61
N ASP A 83 -4.52 -16.37 6.21
CA ASP A 83 -5.11 -16.62 4.89
C ASP A 83 -4.16 -16.15 3.77
N ASN A 84 -4.54 -15.15 2.98
CA ASN A 84 -3.74 -14.60 1.90
C ASN A 84 -2.83 -13.43 2.33
N LEU A 85 -2.97 -12.96 3.57
CA LEU A 85 -2.15 -11.87 4.13
C LEU A 85 -0.85 -12.41 4.68
N ARG A 86 0.27 -11.88 4.23
CA ARG A 86 1.60 -12.13 4.80
C ARG A 86 2.09 -10.87 5.50
N SER A 87 2.53 -11.04 6.75
CA SER A 87 2.97 -9.95 7.63
C SER A 87 4.33 -10.25 8.23
N THR A 88 5.24 -9.27 8.20
CA THR A 88 6.55 -9.36 8.85
C THR A 88 7.03 -7.99 9.31
N ASN A 89 8.02 -8.00 10.23
CA ASN A 89 8.82 -6.81 10.56
C ASN A 89 10.22 -6.97 9.97
N ILE A 90 10.65 -5.99 9.20
CA ILE A 90 11.97 -5.97 8.58
C ILE A 90 12.75 -4.79 9.14
N GLY A 91 13.97 -5.04 9.64
CA GLY A 91 14.86 -4.01 10.16
C GLY A 91 16.23 -4.05 9.51
N TYR A 92 16.80 -2.87 9.24
CA TYR A 92 18.19 -2.72 8.80
C TYR A 92 18.74 -1.35 9.23
N PRO A 93 20.01 -1.24 9.68
CA PRO A 93 20.53 -0.01 10.25
C PRO A 93 20.84 1.11 9.24
N LYS A 94 20.75 0.84 7.94
CA LYS A 94 21.07 1.78 6.86
C LYS A 94 19.94 1.78 5.83
N THR A 95 19.95 2.74 4.91
CA THR A 95 19.04 2.76 3.77
C THR A 95 19.05 1.44 3.02
N PHE A 96 17.87 0.89 2.74
CA PHE A 96 17.68 -0.32 1.96
C PHE A 96 16.42 -0.23 1.10
N SER A 97 16.36 -1.02 0.04
CA SER A 97 15.20 -1.12 -0.84
C SER A 97 14.59 -2.51 -0.73
N ILE A 98 13.27 -2.56 -0.85
CA ILE A 98 12.51 -3.81 -0.97
C ILE A 98 11.94 -3.84 -2.38
N LEU A 99 12.20 -4.93 -3.09
CA LEU A 99 11.68 -5.21 -4.42
C LEU A 99 10.71 -6.39 -4.30
N PHE A 100 9.57 -6.31 -4.98
CA PHE A 100 8.55 -7.33 -4.94
C PHE A 100 8.42 -8.05 -6.29
N SER A 101 8.06 -9.32 -6.24
CA SER A 101 7.65 -10.08 -7.44
C SER A 101 6.44 -9.40 -8.09
N GLU A 102 6.35 -9.50 -9.43
CA GLU A 102 5.22 -8.98 -10.21
C GLU A 102 3.86 -9.56 -9.79
N LYS A 103 3.85 -10.73 -9.17
CA LYS A 103 2.65 -11.41 -8.70
C LYS A 103 2.11 -10.90 -7.37
N ILE A 104 2.85 -10.06 -6.66
CA ILE A 104 2.38 -9.42 -5.44
C ILE A 104 1.53 -8.22 -5.84
N GLU A 105 0.24 -8.23 -5.51
CA GLU A 105 -0.71 -7.21 -5.97
C GLU A 105 -0.77 -6.00 -5.05
N SER A 106 -0.81 -6.23 -3.73
CA SER A 106 -1.00 -5.17 -2.75
C SER A 106 0.01 -5.24 -1.63
N VAL A 107 0.67 -4.13 -1.36
CA VAL A 107 1.68 -4.00 -0.30
C VAL A 107 1.30 -2.85 0.61
N PHE A 108 1.43 -3.10 1.91
CA PHE A 108 1.21 -2.10 2.95
C PHE A 108 2.49 -1.95 3.78
N LEU A 109 2.89 -0.72 4.02
CA LEU A 109 4.02 -0.38 4.86
C LEU A 109 3.54 0.42 6.05
N ASN A 110 3.75 -0.10 7.27
CA ASN A 110 3.24 0.52 8.50
C ASN A 110 1.72 0.81 8.45
N ASN A 111 0.95 -0.08 7.84
CA ASN A 111 -0.48 -0.02 7.54
C ASN A 111 -0.89 0.97 6.44
N ASP A 112 0.05 1.59 5.74
CA ASP A 112 -0.22 2.45 4.60
C ASP A 112 -0.09 1.65 3.30
N ILE A 113 -1.09 1.71 2.43
CA ILE A 113 -1.02 1.07 1.11
C ILE A 113 0.06 1.75 0.26
N ILE A 114 0.85 0.94 -0.43
CA ILE A 114 1.86 1.42 -1.36
C ILE A 114 1.34 1.27 -2.79
N HIS A 115 1.14 2.40 -3.46
CA HIS A 115 0.84 2.43 -4.87
C HIS A 115 2.14 2.42 -5.66
N PHE A 116 2.40 1.33 -6.37
CA PHE A 116 3.58 1.19 -7.20
C PHE A 116 3.38 1.89 -8.54
N GLY A 117 4.47 2.52 -9.02
CA GLY A 117 4.59 2.91 -10.42
C GLY A 117 5.05 1.74 -11.29
N ASP A 118 5.89 2.02 -12.29
CA ASP A 118 6.40 1.01 -13.24
C ASP A 118 7.22 -0.12 -12.60
N LYS A 119 7.72 0.08 -11.39
CA LYS A 119 8.52 -0.92 -10.65
C LYS A 119 7.91 -1.19 -9.28
N LYS A 120 7.71 -2.46 -8.97
CA LYS A 120 7.22 -2.90 -7.65
C LYS A 120 8.37 -2.88 -6.64
N GLY A 121 8.66 -1.70 -6.12
CA GLY A 121 9.71 -1.52 -5.11
C GLY A 121 9.57 -0.23 -4.32
N LEU A 122 10.14 -0.23 -3.14
CA LEU A 122 10.17 0.92 -2.23
C LEU A 122 11.54 1.04 -1.56
N THR A 123 11.87 2.22 -1.06
CA THR A 123 13.13 2.47 -0.35
C THR A 123 12.88 3.04 1.03
N ILE A 124 13.49 2.42 2.03
CA ILE A 124 13.49 2.87 3.42
C ILE A 124 14.73 3.72 3.65
N ASN A 125 14.54 5.02 3.69
CA ASN A 125 15.63 5.97 3.87
C ASN A 125 16.08 6.04 5.34
N GLY A 126 17.39 6.04 5.56
CA GLY A 126 17.98 6.11 6.91
C GLY A 126 17.93 4.80 7.69
N GLY A 127 17.30 3.77 7.15
CA GLY A 127 17.14 2.49 7.83
C GLY A 127 16.04 2.50 8.90
N GLY A 128 16.07 1.51 9.78
CA GLY A 128 15.08 1.30 10.84
C GLY A 128 14.24 0.06 10.62
N TYR A 129 13.19 -0.10 11.45
CA TYR A 129 12.23 -1.20 11.34
C TYR A 129 10.97 -0.73 10.65
N VAL A 130 10.43 -1.60 9.81
CA VAL A 130 9.15 -1.40 9.12
C VAL A 130 8.28 -2.63 9.28
N ASN A 131 6.99 -2.40 9.48
CA ASN A 131 5.98 -3.45 9.38
C ASN A 131 5.59 -3.55 7.90
N LEU A 132 5.74 -4.74 7.35
CA LEU A 132 5.42 -5.05 5.97
C LEU A 132 4.30 -6.09 5.93
N ASP A 133 3.20 -5.71 5.30
CA ASP A 133 2.09 -6.61 5.00
C ASP A 133 1.92 -6.66 3.47
N TYR A 134 1.59 -7.83 2.91
CA TYR A 134 1.27 -7.93 1.49
C TYR A 134 0.32 -9.07 1.18
N TYR A 135 -0.37 -8.92 0.03
CA TYR A 135 -1.19 -9.94 -0.59
C TYR A 135 -0.59 -10.33 -1.94
N SER A 136 -0.48 -11.62 -2.22
CA SER A 136 -0.17 -12.12 -3.56
C SER A 136 -1.38 -11.98 -4.48
N GLU A 137 -2.57 -12.18 -3.92
CA GLU A 137 -3.86 -12.04 -4.59
C GLU A 137 -4.87 -11.53 -3.57
N ILE A 138 -5.67 -10.55 -3.94
CA ILE A 138 -6.71 -9.99 -3.08
C ILE A 138 -8.01 -9.82 -3.86
N PRO A 139 -9.16 -10.25 -3.32
CA PRO A 139 -10.45 -10.08 -3.97
C PRO A 139 -10.80 -8.61 -4.19
N LYS A 140 -11.46 -8.34 -5.32
CA LYS A 140 -11.99 -7.04 -5.70
C LYS A 140 -13.47 -7.18 -5.94
N ILE A 141 -14.24 -6.33 -5.28
CA ILE A 141 -15.68 -6.23 -5.40
C ILE A 141 -15.96 -4.89 -6.09
N ILE A 142 -16.75 -4.90 -7.14
CA ILE A 142 -17.16 -3.68 -7.84
C ILE A 142 -18.64 -3.49 -7.60
N GLU A 143 -18.99 -2.40 -6.93
CA GLU A 143 -20.34 -1.95 -6.72
C GLU A 143 -20.65 -0.80 -7.67
N GLU A 144 -21.69 -0.97 -8.49
CA GLU A 144 -22.11 0.02 -9.46
C GLU A 144 -23.20 0.92 -8.88
N ILE A 145 -22.93 2.21 -8.82
CA ILE A 145 -23.89 3.23 -8.40
C ILE A 145 -24.37 3.96 -9.64
N THR A 146 -25.67 3.90 -9.90
CA THR A 146 -26.32 4.67 -10.98
C THR A 146 -27.04 5.87 -10.39
N TRP A 147 -26.71 7.07 -10.86
CA TRP A 147 -27.38 8.30 -10.49
C TRP A 147 -27.76 9.09 -11.75
N GLU A 148 -29.06 9.21 -12.00
CA GLU A 148 -29.61 9.78 -13.24
C GLU A 148 -29.02 9.09 -14.47
N GLU A 149 -28.22 9.81 -15.30
CA GLU A 149 -27.54 9.28 -16.49
C GLU A 149 -26.08 8.88 -16.22
N ASN A 150 -25.57 9.11 -15.00
CA ASN A 150 -24.17 8.83 -14.63
C ASN A 150 -24.05 7.46 -13.96
N ARG A 151 -22.95 6.81 -14.25
CA ARG A 151 -22.54 5.54 -13.67
C ARG A 151 -21.21 5.71 -12.98
N PHE A 152 -21.10 5.20 -11.75
CA PHE A 152 -19.90 5.24 -10.94
C PHE A 152 -19.60 3.83 -10.43
N ASP A 153 -18.36 3.41 -10.61
CA ASP A 153 -17.87 2.16 -10.05
C ASP A 153 -17.15 2.45 -8.74
N VAL A 154 -17.55 1.76 -7.68
CA VAL A 154 -16.86 1.75 -6.40
C VAL A 154 -16.18 0.39 -6.27
N GLU A 155 -14.84 0.39 -6.32
CA GLU A 155 -14.05 -0.82 -6.16
C GLU A 155 -13.66 -0.99 -4.70
N ILE A 156 -14.05 -2.11 -4.07
CA ILE A 156 -13.63 -2.49 -2.72
C ILE A 156 -12.64 -3.64 -2.83
N ILE A 157 -11.42 -3.42 -2.32
CA ILE A 157 -10.31 -4.37 -2.34
C ILE A 157 -10.10 -4.84 -0.90
N THR A 158 -10.44 -6.10 -0.64
CA THR A 158 -10.31 -6.72 0.69
C THR A 158 -10.44 -8.23 0.59
N ASP A 159 -9.85 -8.94 1.54
CA ASP A 159 -10.07 -10.37 1.77
C ASP A 159 -11.14 -10.64 2.84
N SER A 160 -11.76 -9.59 3.39
CA SER A 160 -12.95 -9.69 4.23
C SER A 160 -14.20 -9.88 3.38
N GLU A 161 -15.14 -10.65 3.88
CA GLU A 161 -16.50 -10.71 3.31
C GLU A 161 -17.19 -9.36 3.55
N ILE A 162 -17.80 -8.83 2.48
CA ILE A 162 -18.52 -7.54 2.47
C ILE A 162 -20.01 -7.80 2.33
N ASP A 163 -20.80 -7.20 3.19
CA ASP A 163 -22.25 -7.24 3.17
C ASP A 163 -22.83 -5.82 3.19
N GLU A 164 -24.13 -5.72 2.86
CA GLU A 164 -24.94 -4.53 3.08
C GLU A 164 -24.35 -3.24 2.46
N PHE A 165 -23.80 -3.33 1.23
CA PHE A 165 -23.32 -2.13 0.53
C PHE A 165 -24.49 -1.20 0.21
N ASP A 166 -24.35 0.08 0.56
CA ASP A 166 -25.34 1.14 0.34
C ASP A 166 -24.67 2.49 0.09
N PHE A 167 -25.22 3.26 -0.82
CA PHE A 167 -24.85 4.64 -1.07
C PHE A 167 -26.01 5.56 -0.71
N ASP A 168 -25.87 6.29 0.39
CA ASP A 168 -26.82 7.30 0.84
C ASP A 168 -26.39 8.69 0.32
N GLN A 169 -27.07 9.14 -0.72
CA GLN A 169 -26.78 10.43 -1.32
C GLN A 169 -27.15 11.60 -0.39
N GLU A 170 -28.31 11.55 0.28
CA GLU A 170 -28.76 12.62 1.19
C GLU A 170 -27.81 12.75 2.38
N GLY A 171 -27.40 11.60 2.93
CA GLY A 171 -26.42 11.52 4.01
C GLY A 171 -24.98 11.74 3.59
N LYS A 172 -24.72 11.76 2.26
CA LYS A 172 -23.36 11.90 1.68
C LYS A 172 -22.41 10.84 2.20
N ASN A 173 -22.82 9.60 2.14
CA ASN A 173 -22.00 8.51 2.68
C ASN A 173 -22.15 7.21 1.88
N ILE A 174 -21.10 6.40 1.98
CA ILE A 174 -21.06 5.00 1.55
C ILE A 174 -20.99 4.14 2.80
N ASN A 175 -21.84 3.14 2.86
CA ASN A 175 -21.92 2.19 3.95
C ASN A 175 -21.67 0.77 3.44
N PHE A 176 -20.97 -0.03 4.21
CA PHE A 176 -20.86 -1.47 4.01
C PHE A 176 -20.42 -2.14 5.30
N LYS A 177 -20.68 -3.43 5.41
CA LYS A 177 -20.33 -4.22 6.58
C LYS A 177 -19.17 -5.16 6.28
N ILE A 178 -18.20 -5.22 7.19
CA ILE A 178 -17.09 -6.18 7.16
C ILE A 178 -17.26 -7.23 8.24
N ASN A 179 -16.94 -8.48 7.93
CA ASN A 179 -17.15 -9.62 8.84
C ASN A 179 -15.88 -10.04 9.58
N GLU A 180 -14.69 -9.60 9.16
CA GLU A 180 -13.43 -9.93 9.81
C GLU A 180 -12.69 -8.69 10.32
N LYS A 181 -11.96 -8.91 11.41
CA LYS A 181 -11.08 -7.89 12.01
C LYS A 181 -9.65 -7.97 11.43
N ASN A 182 -8.91 -6.85 11.54
CA ASN A 182 -7.50 -6.77 11.16
C ASN A 182 -7.24 -7.09 9.68
N ARG A 183 -8.26 -6.98 8.81
CA ARG A 183 -8.12 -7.04 7.37
C ARG A 183 -7.93 -5.65 6.81
N PHE A 184 -7.16 -5.53 5.74
CA PHE A 184 -7.10 -4.29 5.00
C PHE A 184 -8.35 -4.13 4.14
N VAL A 185 -8.90 -2.94 4.16
CA VAL A 185 -10.01 -2.54 3.29
C VAL A 185 -9.56 -1.31 2.54
N THR A 186 -9.53 -1.39 1.24
CA THR A 186 -9.26 -0.25 0.35
C THR A 186 -10.47 -0.01 -0.51
N ILE A 187 -10.97 1.21 -0.54
CA ILE A 187 -12.07 1.63 -1.41
C ILE A 187 -11.54 2.64 -2.42
N ASN A 188 -11.74 2.34 -3.70
CA ASN A 188 -11.43 3.21 -4.81
C ASN A 188 -12.72 3.77 -5.38
N MET A 189 -12.81 5.08 -5.53
CA MET A 189 -14.01 5.75 -6.01
C MET A 189 -13.69 7.06 -6.71
N ASP A 190 -14.66 7.56 -7.45
CA ASP A 190 -14.59 8.86 -8.09
C ASP A 190 -14.90 9.98 -7.08
N GLU A 191 -14.11 11.05 -7.08
CA GLU A 191 -14.36 12.23 -6.24
C GLU A 191 -15.65 12.98 -6.65
N GLU A 192 -16.15 12.76 -7.88
CA GLU A 192 -17.44 13.28 -8.30
C GLU A 192 -18.60 12.55 -7.61
N LEU A 193 -18.47 11.26 -7.34
CA LEU A 193 -19.48 10.51 -6.59
C LEU A 193 -19.56 10.97 -5.14
N LEU A 194 -18.40 11.01 -4.46
CA LEU A 194 -18.30 11.41 -3.06
C LEU A 194 -17.01 12.21 -2.85
N GLY A 195 -17.13 13.53 -2.71
CA GLY A 195 -15.99 14.42 -2.54
C GLY A 195 -15.54 14.56 -1.09
N GLY A 196 -14.25 14.84 -0.89
CA GLY A 196 -13.65 15.06 0.44
C GLY A 196 -13.86 16.49 0.98
N PRO A 197 -13.45 16.76 2.24
CA PRO A 197 -12.74 15.86 3.14
C PRO A 197 -13.62 14.72 3.67
N TYR A 198 -12.98 13.57 3.95
CA TYR A 198 -13.67 12.35 4.39
C TYR A 198 -13.61 12.16 5.89
N VAL A 199 -14.61 11.46 6.43
CA VAL A 199 -14.59 10.87 7.76
C VAL A 199 -14.93 9.41 7.61
N VAL A 200 -14.11 8.52 8.14
CA VAL A 200 -14.37 7.08 8.14
C VAL A 200 -14.72 6.63 9.55
N LEU A 201 -15.84 5.93 9.66
CA LEU A 201 -16.35 5.41 10.90
C LEU A 201 -16.41 3.88 10.85
N LEU A 202 -16.19 3.23 11.97
CA LEU A 202 -16.53 1.83 12.25
C LEU A 202 -17.52 1.83 13.40
N ASP A 203 -18.74 1.34 13.19
CA ASP A 203 -19.82 1.36 14.17
C ASP A 203 -20.02 2.74 14.84
N ASN A 204 -19.99 3.81 14.05
CA ASN A 204 -20.07 5.22 14.44
C ASN A 204 -18.83 5.78 15.19
N GLU A 205 -17.76 5.01 15.37
CA GLU A 205 -16.51 5.49 15.95
C GLU A 205 -15.49 5.81 14.85
N LYS A 206 -14.80 6.97 14.95
CA LYS A 206 -13.78 7.36 13.96
C LYS A 206 -12.61 6.39 13.96
N ILE A 207 -12.26 5.91 12.78
CA ILE A 207 -11.05 5.12 12.56
C ILE A 207 -10.05 5.86 11.69
N LYS A 208 -8.78 5.45 11.77
CA LYS A 208 -7.72 5.97 10.91
C LYS A 208 -7.84 5.38 9.51
N TYR A 209 -7.59 6.22 8.53
CA TYR A 209 -7.50 5.83 7.13
C TYR A 209 -6.41 6.66 6.43
N ASN A 210 -5.93 6.17 5.30
CA ASN A 210 -5.03 6.87 4.41
C ASN A 210 -5.75 7.22 3.12
N LYS A 211 -5.55 8.44 2.62
CA LYS A 211 -6.08 8.90 1.33
C LYS A 211 -4.95 9.04 0.32
N ASN A 212 -5.11 8.44 -0.85
CA ASN A 212 -4.22 8.61 -1.99
C ASN A 212 -5.03 8.99 -3.24
N SER A 213 -4.46 9.81 -4.12
CA SER A 213 -5.01 10.02 -5.46
C SER A 213 -4.44 8.95 -6.39
N ILE A 214 -5.32 8.24 -7.11
CA ILE A 214 -4.94 7.14 -8.03
C ILE A 214 -5.24 7.47 -9.50
N GLY A 215 -5.78 8.65 -9.77
CA GLY A 215 -6.12 9.18 -11.09
C GLY A 215 -6.42 10.68 -11.01
N GLU A 216 -6.91 11.26 -12.11
CA GLU A 216 -7.25 12.70 -12.14
C GLU A 216 -8.39 13.04 -11.17
N ASN A 217 -9.45 12.19 -11.14
CA ASN A 217 -10.63 12.37 -10.29
C ASN A 217 -10.88 11.16 -9.39
N GLN A 218 -9.93 10.24 -9.28
CA GLN A 218 -10.09 9.02 -8.50
C GLN A 218 -9.22 9.03 -7.25
N ILE A 219 -9.82 8.55 -6.17
CA ILE A 219 -9.15 8.40 -4.88
C ILE A 219 -9.22 6.97 -4.37
N SER A 220 -8.26 6.68 -3.52
CA SER A 220 -8.17 5.45 -2.74
C SER A 220 -8.18 5.79 -1.26
N LEU A 221 -9.09 5.20 -0.50
CA LEU A 221 -9.13 5.26 0.95
C LEU A 221 -8.80 3.89 1.51
N SER A 222 -7.71 3.78 2.27
CA SER A 222 -7.27 2.51 2.86
C SER A 222 -7.32 2.55 4.37
N MET A 223 -7.82 1.48 4.98
CA MET A 223 -7.99 1.34 6.42
C MET A 223 -7.75 -0.10 6.88
N LYS A 224 -7.48 -0.29 8.18
CA LYS A 224 -7.35 -1.62 8.81
C LYS A 224 -8.22 -1.67 10.07
N PRO A 225 -9.51 -1.99 9.93
CA PRO A 225 -10.46 -2.07 11.05
C PRO A 225 -10.03 -3.11 12.09
N GLN A 226 -10.17 -2.78 13.38
CA GLN A 226 -9.73 -3.65 14.48
C GLN A 226 -10.82 -4.61 14.95
N SER A 227 -12.05 -4.44 14.48
CA SER A 227 -13.22 -5.31 14.74
C SER A 227 -14.06 -5.45 13.49
N PRO A 228 -14.86 -6.52 13.35
CA PRO A 228 -15.98 -6.55 12.40
C PRO A 228 -16.95 -5.42 12.72
N GLY A 229 -17.73 -4.97 11.75
CA GLY A 229 -18.72 -3.91 11.96
C GLY A 229 -19.07 -3.16 10.69
N GLN A 230 -19.87 -2.13 10.83
CA GLN A 230 -20.28 -1.28 9.73
C GLN A 230 -19.26 -0.17 9.49
N ILE A 231 -18.71 -0.12 8.29
CA ILE A 231 -17.91 0.99 7.80
C ILE A 231 -18.86 2.03 7.21
N THR A 232 -18.67 3.29 7.60
CA THR A 232 -19.35 4.45 7.02
C THR A 232 -18.31 5.46 6.57
N ILE A 233 -18.28 5.77 5.28
CA ILE A 233 -17.41 6.77 4.69
C ILE A 233 -18.26 8.00 4.38
N ILE A 234 -18.05 9.08 5.10
CA ILE A 234 -18.79 10.33 4.95
C ILE A 234 -17.93 11.31 4.16
N GLY A 235 -18.48 11.85 3.08
CA GLY A 235 -17.89 12.93 2.30
C GLY A 235 -18.58 14.27 2.54
N THR A 236 -18.11 15.29 1.85
CA THR A 236 -18.70 16.65 1.95
C THR A 236 -19.54 17.01 0.74
N THR A 237 -19.29 16.38 -0.40
CA THR A 237 -20.01 16.61 -1.66
C THR A 237 -20.45 15.29 -2.23
N VAL A 238 -21.58 15.29 -2.90
CA VAL A 238 -22.09 14.21 -3.72
C VAL A 238 -22.47 14.80 -5.09
N ILE A 239 -22.87 13.94 -6.02
CA ILE A 239 -23.39 14.36 -7.32
C ILE A 239 -24.39 15.50 -7.11
N PRO A 240 -24.22 16.67 -7.76
CA PRO A 240 -25.15 17.78 -7.62
C PRO A 240 -26.57 17.37 -8.05
N GLU A 241 -27.55 17.55 -7.19
CA GLU A 241 -28.97 17.26 -7.49
C GLU A 241 -29.53 18.19 -8.56
N PHE A 242 -28.90 19.35 -8.74
CA PHE A 242 -29.36 20.33 -9.72
C PHE A 242 -28.22 20.86 -10.58
N SER A 243 -28.40 20.81 -11.89
CA SER A 243 -27.52 21.53 -12.78
C SER A 243 -27.57 23.02 -12.41
N MET A 244 -26.41 23.66 -12.22
CA MET A 244 -26.28 25.08 -11.92
C MET A 244 -27.02 25.99 -12.94
N PHE A 245 -27.41 25.47 -14.08
CA PHE A 245 -28.17 26.17 -15.11
C PHE A 245 -29.63 26.40 -14.73
N LEU A 246 -30.24 25.52 -13.89
CA LEU A 246 -31.67 25.65 -13.56
C LEU A 246 -31.98 26.95 -12.79
N PRO A 247 -31.27 27.32 -11.72
CA PRO A 247 -31.44 28.60 -11.06
C PRO A 247 -31.16 29.81 -11.97
N LEU A 248 -30.20 29.64 -12.87
CA LEU A 248 -29.85 30.70 -13.84
C LEU A 248 -30.93 30.90 -14.88
N ILE A 249 -31.51 29.82 -15.42
CA ILE A 249 -32.65 29.85 -16.34
C ILE A 249 -33.89 30.45 -15.65
N MET A 250 -34.18 30.05 -14.42
CA MET A 250 -35.29 30.62 -13.65
C MET A 250 -35.07 32.12 -13.36
N GLY A 251 -33.86 32.54 -13.02
CA GLY A 251 -33.51 33.94 -12.85
C GLY A 251 -33.70 34.77 -14.14
N PHE A 252 -33.29 34.24 -15.29
CA PHE A 252 -33.51 34.87 -16.59
C PHE A 252 -34.99 34.97 -16.97
N LEU A 253 -35.79 33.93 -16.71
CA LEU A 253 -37.23 33.94 -16.94
C LEU A 253 -37.94 35.00 -16.09
N ILE A 254 -37.56 35.20 -14.84
CA ILE A 254 -38.12 36.23 -13.96
C ILE A 254 -37.78 37.62 -14.48
N ILE A 255 -36.52 37.86 -14.90
CA ILE A 255 -36.10 39.14 -15.46
C ILE A 255 -36.85 39.50 -16.75
N LEU A 256 -37.13 38.50 -17.60
CA LEU A 256 -37.88 38.69 -18.87
C LEU A 256 -39.37 38.93 -18.65
N THR A 257 -39.96 38.47 -17.55
CA THR A 257 -41.40 38.62 -17.29
C THR A 257 -41.77 39.91 -16.56
N VAL A 258 -40.84 40.49 -15.76
CA VAL A 258 -41.07 41.73 -15.01
C VAL A 258 -41.45 42.95 -15.89
N PRO A 259 -40.86 43.20 -17.08
CA PRO A 259 -41.25 44.36 -17.92
C PRO A 259 -42.64 44.24 -18.58
N PHE A 260 -43.27 43.07 -18.58
CA PHE A 260 -44.62 42.88 -19.18
C PHE A 260 -45.76 43.00 -18.18
N MET A 261 -45.48 43.32 -16.92
CA MET A 261 -46.50 43.51 -15.88
C MET A 261 -46.81 45.00 -15.61
N LYS A 262 -46.80 45.84 -16.63
CA LYS A 262 -47.31 47.23 -16.56
C LYS A 262 -48.62 47.38 -17.25
#